data_e376a35fc28454c8211298654020cf17
#
_entry.id   e376a35fc28454c8211298654020cf17
#
_cell.length_a   1.000
_cell.length_b   1.000
_cell.length_c   1.000
_cell.angle_alpha   90.00
_cell.angle_beta   90.00
_cell.angle_gamma   90.00
#
_symmetry.space_group_name_H-M   'P 1'
#
loop_
_entity.id
_entity.type
_entity.pdbx_description
1 polymer ?
#
loop_
_entity_poly.entity_id
_entity_poly.type
_entity_poly.pdbx_seq_one_letter_code
_entity_poly.pdbx_strand_id
1 'polypeptide(L)'
;MHTPAGPVDAAGPVDAAGGRRSGTAWGWPDLLALVLVVVPFAIAGVRSVRFPDTLPLGDIAALDIDSRMARSSLPLLGNYSQYGFRHPGPVFSWWMAAFRAVVDTTSAFTLAMVLLQLCLLLLGLVVVRRRWSRPGAVAAAALMGWYLVLVGWNVVALPWNPVVALVGVPVLVVAATAAWSGDRLATVAVVVVATVLVQSHIGNTSMAAVALLLVVTAHVAGRPRPRAELLRTWLIAVLAVLPLWIGPVVEQVRHGSDGNVAAILEFSASGPVAHTGLRPAVAAGLRALRVRPMWLGGTIAQDAVPARGTPLWLGVVAIAIAACGVVRLRWSRRGHRGSSPGRRSVRDLVRDLDPPVVAVVVAAAALAAGVLMLGLGRGPV
;
A
#
# COMPACT_ATOMS: atom_id res chain seq x y z
N MET A 1 19.76 70.98 15.45
CA MET A 1 18.62 70.37 14.75
C MET A 1 18.91 68.91 14.57
N HIS A 2 18.39 68.05 15.44
CA HIS A 2 18.49 66.60 15.33
C HIS A 2 17.18 66.04 14.76
N THR A 3 17.26 65.38 13.59
CA THR A 3 16.17 64.64 12.98
C THR A 3 16.09 63.26 13.65
N PRO A 4 14.92 62.81 14.17
CA PRO A 4 14.81 61.45 14.71
C PRO A 4 14.73 60.44 13.59
N ALA A 5 15.51 59.36 13.71
CA ALA A 5 15.45 58.18 12.85
C ALA A 5 14.10 57.46 13.05
N GLY A 6 13.40 57.20 11.94
CA GLY A 6 12.16 56.45 11.94
C GLY A 6 12.34 54.96 12.33
N PRO A 7 11.29 54.31 12.76
CA PRO A 7 11.37 52.92 13.20
C PRO A 7 11.72 51.98 12.03
N VAL A 8 12.78 51.20 12.22
CA VAL A 8 13.14 50.09 11.35
C VAL A 8 12.07 49.01 11.50
N ASP A 9 11.29 48.80 10.46
CA ASP A 9 10.35 47.67 10.39
C ASP A 9 11.11 46.35 10.62
N ALA A 10 10.87 45.76 11.76
CA ALA A 10 11.34 44.43 12.08
C ALA A 10 10.64 43.42 11.14
N ALA A 11 11.32 43.07 10.04
CA ALA A 11 10.90 41.97 9.20
C ALA A 11 10.83 40.72 10.07
N GLY A 12 9.59 40.23 10.32
CA GLY A 12 9.35 39.01 11.04
C GLY A 12 10.07 37.81 10.43
N PRO A 13 10.39 36.77 11.19
CA PRO A 13 11.17 35.63 10.74
C PRO A 13 10.47 34.96 9.54
N VAL A 14 11.10 35.07 8.39
CA VAL A 14 10.71 34.30 7.18
C VAL A 14 11.03 32.85 7.47
N ASP A 15 9.99 32.03 7.69
CA ASP A 15 10.15 30.59 7.81
C ASP A 15 10.92 30.08 6.59
N ALA A 16 12.12 29.53 6.82
CA ALA A 16 13.04 29.00 5.83
C ALA A 16 12.53 27.74 5.07
N ALA A 17 11.28 27.43 5.25
CA ALA A 17 10.53 26.45 4.48
C ALA A 17 9.40 27.18 3.74
N GLY A 18 9.72 27.82 2.61
CA GLY A 18 8.79 28.54 1.73
C GLY A 18 7.69 27.66 1.09
N GLY A 19 7.10 26.79 1.85
CA GLY A 19 5.91 26.04 1.53
C GLY A 19 4.68 26.75 2.08
N ARG A 20 4.02 27.58 1.26
CA ARG A 20 2.67 28.05 1.56
C ARG A 20 1.86 26.83 1.97
N ARG A 21 1.46 26.72 3.23
CA ARG A 21 0.42 25.80 3.66
C ARG A 21 -0.81 26.16 2.84
N SER A 22 -1.10 25.37 1.80
CA SER A 22 -2.32 25.53 1.03
C SER A 22 -3.47 25.50 2.01
N GLY A 23 -4.29 26.56 2.00
CA GLY A 23 -5.39 26.70 2.93
C GLY A 23 -6.18 25.41 3.11
N THR A 24 -6.62 25.14 4.33
CA THR A 24 -7.35 23.92 4.73
C THR A 24 -8.71 23.77 4.01
N ALA A 25 -9.22 24.85 3.41
CA ALA A 25 -10.46 24.83 2.67
C ALA A 25 -10.37 23.96 1.40
N TRP A 26 -11.39 23.13 1.21
CA TRP A 26 -11.58 22.36 -0.01
C TRP A 26 -11.90 23.27 -1.19
N GLY A 27 -11.31 23.01 -2.34
CA GLY A 27 -11.55 23.74 -3.58
C GLY A 27 -12.00 22.81 -4.71
N TRP A 28 -12.34 23.37 -5.87
CA TRP A 28 -12.79 22.59 -7.02
C TRP A 28 -11.83 21.46 -7.45
N PRO A 29 -10.48 21.60 -7.38
CA PRO A 29 -9.61 20.48 -7.72
C PRO A 29 -9.74 19.31 -6.73
N ASP A 30 -10.00 19.59 -5.45
CA ASP A 30 -10.20 18.55 -4.45
C ASP A 30 -11.50 17.78 -4.73
N LEU A 31 -12.57 18.50 -5.13
CA LEU A 31 -13.83 17.90 -5.56
C LEU A 31 -13.66 17.06 -6.82
N LEU A 32 -12.91 17.56 -7.80
CA LEU A 32 -12.61 16.80 -9.01
C LEU A 32 -11.85 15.50 -8.69
N ALA A 33 -10.82 15.55 -7.85
CA ALA A 33 -10.08 14.37 -7.42
C ALA A 33 -11.00 13.37 -6.71
N LEU A 34 -11.89 13.86 -5.85
CA LEU A 34 -12.87 13.03 -5.15
C LEU A 34 -13.87 12.37 -6.13
N VAL A 35 -14.40 13.13 -7.09
CA VAL A 35 -15.32 12.63 -8.12
C VAL A 35 -14.64 11.54 -8.96
N LEU A 36 -13.40 11.76 -9.40
CA LEU A 36 -12.63 10.80 -10.19
C LEU A 36 -12.41 9.47 -9.44
N VAL A 37 -12.37 9.51 -8.12
CA VAL A 37 -12.22 8.32 -7.28
C VAL A 37 -13.57 7.70 -6.94
N VAL A 38 -14.52 8.49 -6.43
CA VAL A 38 -15.77 7.97 -5.85
C VAL A 38 -16.74 7.47 -6.91
N VAL A 39 -16.89 8.19 -8.02
CA VAL A 39 -17.92 7.86 -9.03
C VAL A 39 -17.71 6.47 -9.64
N PRO A 40 -16.52 6.06 -10.06
CA PRO A 40 -16.30 4.72 -10.57
C PRO A 40 -16.66 3.63 -9.54
N PHE A 41 -16.27 3.82 -8.27
CA PHE A 41 -16.60 2.88 -7.20
C PHE A 41 -18.09 2.85 -6.86
N ALA A 42 -18.76 4.01 -6.91
CA ALA A 42 -20.22 4.07 -6.74
C ALA A 42 -20.94 3.29 -7.84
N ILE A 43 -20.51 3.45 -9.11
CA ILE A 43 -21.04 2.68 -10.23
C ILE A 43 -20.79 1.18 -10.03
N ALA A 44 -19.59 0.78 -9.62
CA ALA A 44 -19.26 -0.61 -9.33
C ALA A 44 -20.11 -1.15 -8.18
N GLY A 45 -20.29 -0.40 -7.11
CA GLY A 45 -21.15 -0.78 -5.98
C GLY A 45 -22.61 -0.96 -6.36
N VAL A 46 -23.18 -0.02 -7.15
CA VAL A 46 -24.55 -0.14 -7.67
C VAL A 46 -24.71 -1.38 -8.54
N ARG A 47 -23.74 -1.65 -9.42
CA ARG A 47 -23.75 -2.87 -10.24
C ARG A 47 -23.70 -4.12 -9.38
N SER A 48 -22.85 -4.16 -8.36
CA SER A 48 -22.74 -5.31 -7.46
C SER A 48 -24.03 -5.67 -6.75
N VAL A 49 -24.87 -4.68 -6.43
CA VAL A 49 -26.16 -4.91 -5.77
C VAL A 49 -27.26 -5.28 -6.77
N ARG A 50 -27.15 -4.83 -8.03
CA ARG A 50 -28.17 -5.09 -9.07
C ARG A 50 -28.04 -6.43 -9.75
N PHE A 51 -26.85 -7.02 -9.79
CA PHE A 51 -26.65 -8.31 -10.42
C PHE A 51 -26.89 -9.43 -9.41
N PRO A 52 -27.61 -10.49 -9.82
CA PRO A 52 -27.98 -11.57 -8.93
C PRO A 52 -26.74 -12.30 -8.40
N ASP A 53 -26.94 -12.92 -7.27
CA ASP A 53 -25.96 -13.75 -6.60
C ASP A 53 -25.40 -14.82 -7.53
N THR A 54 -24.10 -14.88 -7.58
CA THR A 54 -23.38 -16.03 -8.10
C THR A 54 -23.19 -17.06 -6.99
N LEU A 55 -23.30 -18.32 -7.32
CA LEU A 55 -22.97 -19.39 -6.38
C LEU A 55 -21.50 -19.22 -5.95
N PRO A 56 -21.24 -19.07 -4.64
CA PRO A 56 -19.86 -18.95 -4.18
C PRO A 56 -19.12 -20.25 -4.39
N LEU A 57 -17.95 -20.19 -5.02
CA LEU A 57 -17.07 -21.33 -5.28
C LEU A 57 -15.66 -21.05 -4.71
N GLY A 58 -14.91 -22.10 -4.39
CA GLY A 58 -13.53 -21.99 -3.90
C GLY A 58 -13.39 -21.09 -2.70
N ASP A 59 -12.46 -20.14 -2.77
CA ASP A 59 -12.14 -19.20 -1.69
C ASP A 59 -13.33 -18.32 -1.30
N ILE A 60 -14.23 -17.99 -2.25
CA ILE A 60 -15.43 -17.20 -1.97
C ILE A 60 -16.44 -18.02 -1.16
N ALA A 61 -16.54 -19.33 -1.40
CA ALA A 61 -17.39 -20.22 -0.59
C ALA A 61 -16.84 -20.33 0.84
N ALA A 62 -15.55 -20.48 1.01
CA ALA A 62 -14.90 -20.47 2.32
C ALA A 62 -15.14 -19.15 3.05
N LEU A 63 -15.04 -18.03 2.35
CA LEU A 63 -15.34 -16.70 2.88
C LEU A 63 -16.80 -16.56 3.33
N ASP A 64 -17.77 -17.11 2.57
CA ASP A 64 -19.18 -17.08 2.96
C ASP A 64 -19.42 -17.90 4.24
N ILE A 65 -18.80 -19.07 4.35
CA ILE A 65 -18.87 -19.90 5.57
C ILE A 65 -18.28 -19.14 6.76
N ASP A 66 -17.05 -18.63 6.65
CA ASP A 66 -16.38 -17.86 7.72
C ASP A 66 -17.20 -16.62 8.11
N SER A 67 -17.82 -15.93 7.14
CA SER A 67 -18.66 -14.75 7.40
C SER A 67 -19.98 -15.08 8.11
N ARG A 68 -20.59 -16.22 7.82
CA ARG A 68 -21.79 -16.70 8.54
C ARG A 68 -21.43 -17.13 9.95
N MET A 69 -20.32 -17.84 10.11
CA MET A 69 -19.83 -18.28 11.43
C MET A 69 -19.47 -17.08 12.33
N ALA A 70 -19.04 -15.96 11.76
CA ALA A 70 -18.72 -14.75 12.49
C ALA A 70 -19.93 -14.14 13.25
N ARG A 71 -21.15 -14.54 12.93
CA ARG A 71 -22.35 -14.15 13.69
C ARG A 71 -22.43 -14.83 15.07
N SER A 72 -21.85 -16.00 15.23
CA SER A 72 -21.83 -16.77 16.50
C SER A 72 -20.49 -16.68 17.21
N SER A 73 -19.38 -16.61 16.46
CA SER A 73 -18.03 -16.52 17.00
C SER A 73 -17.14 -15.70 16.06
N LEU A 74 -16.60 -14.59 16.55
CA LEU A 74 -15.69 -13.77 15.76
C LEU A 74 -14.41 -14.56 15.44
N PRO A 75 -14.05 -14.69 14.13
CA PRO A 75 -12.81 -15.34 13.75
C PRO A 75 -11.60 -14.56 14.30
N LEU A 76 -10.64 -15.29 14.85
CA LEU A 76 -9.39 -14.70 15.36
C LEU A 76 -8.34 -14.52 14.25
N LEU A 77 -8.50 -15.25 13.15
CA LEU A 77 -7.61 -15.30 12.00
C LEU A 77 -8.35 -14.95 10.71
N GLY A 78 -7.59 -14.72 9.64
CA GLY A 78 -8.12 -14.50 8.31
C GLY A 78 -8.58 -15.78 7.62
N ASN A 79 -8.82 -15.66 6.30
CA ASN A 79 -9.28 -16.75 5.46
C ASN A 79 -8.30 -17.92 5.48
N TYR A 80 -8.86 -19.13 5.30
CA TYR A 80 -8.06 -20.36 5.16
C TYR A 80 -7.21 -20.33 3.89
N SER A 81 -6.00 -20.84 3.99
CA SER A 81 -5.11 -21.10 2.87
C SER A 81 -5.09 -22.61 2.59
N GLN A 82 -5.11 -23.00 1.32
CA GLN A 82 -4.97 -24.40 0.90
C GLN A 82 -3.67 -25.09 1.41
N TYR A 83 -2.77 -24.32 2.00
CA TYR A 83 -1.49 -24.81 2.53
C TYR A 83 -1.53 -25.15 4.01
N GLY A 84 -2.70 -25.23 4.64
CA GLY A 84 -2.86 -25.70 6.01
C GLY A 84 -2.76 -24.63 7.10
N PHE A 85 -2.59 -23.36 6.73
CA PHE A 85 -2.63 -22.23 7.66
C PHE A 85 -3.75 -21.23 7.29
N ARG A 86 -4.03 -20.28 8.16
CA ARG A 86 -4.90 -19.13 7.87
C ARG A 86 -4.09 -17.87 7.66
N HIS A 87 -4.61 -16.91 6.91
CA HIS A 87 -3.97 -15.60 6.82
C HIS A 87 -3.86 -14.94 8.20
N PRO A 88 -2.83 -14.09 8.45
CA PRO A 88 -2.40 -13.73 9.81
C PRO A 88 -3.42 -13.02 10.69
N GLY A 89 -4.50 -12.48 10.11
CA GLY A 89 -5.49 -11.79 10.93
C GLY A 89 -6.85 -11.61 10.26
N PRO A 90 -7.86 -11.28 11.05
CA PRO A 90 -9.26 -11.36 10.64
C PRO A 90 -9.80 -10.12 9.92
N VAL A 91 -9.00 -9.07 9.65
CA VAL A 91 -9.52 -7.78 9.16
C VAL A 91 -10.38 -7.92 7.91
N PHE A 92 -9.94 -8.76 6.97
CA PHE A 92 -10.68 -9.00 5.74
C PHE A 92 -11.99 -9.76 6.02
N SER A 93 -11.92 -10.84 6.79
CA SER A 93 -13.09 -11.64 7.16
C SER A 93 -14.10 -10.82 7.98
N TRP A 94 -13.65 -9.99 8.92
CA TRP A 94 -14.54 -9.12 9.69
C TRP A 94 -15.22 -8.07 8.82
N TRP A 95 -14.46 -7.48 7.90
CA TRP A 95 -15.02 -6.53 6.94
C TRP A 95 -16.11 -7.16 6.09
N MET A 96 -15.85 -8.34 5.52
CA MET A 96 -16.82 -9.06 4.70
C MET A 96 -18.05 -9.51 5.51
N ALA A 97 -17.84 -10.00 6.73
CA ALA A 97 -18.92 -10.43 7.61
C ALA A 97 -19.84 -9.27 8.02
N ALA A 98 -19.32 -8.07 8.23
CA ALA A 98 -20.14 -6.90 8.54
C ALA A 98 -21.13 -6.58 7.41
N PHE A 99 -20.68 -6.65 6.15
CA PHE A 99 -21.56 -6.47 4.99
C PHE A 99 -22.54 -7.63 4.82
N ARG A 100 -22.07 -8.86 5.03
CA ARG A 100 -22.90 -10.06 4.95
C ARG A 100 -24.00 -10.10 6.01
N ALA A 101 -23.79 -9.43 7.14
CA ALA A 101 -24.80 -9.28 8.18
C ALA A 101 -25.95 -8.34 7.80
N VAL A 102 -25.70 -7.37 6.91
CA VAL A 102 -26.67 -6.36 6.45
C VAL A 102 -27.35 -6.79 5.14
N VAL A 103 -26.55 -7.34 4.21
CA VAL A 103 -27.02 -7.78 2.89
C VAL A 103 -26.90 -9.32 2.83
N ASP A 104 -28.01 -10.02 2.95
CA ASP A 104 -28.02 -11.49 3.07
C ASP A 104 -27.87 -12.20 1.71
N THR A 105 -26.99 -11.67 0.86
CA THR A 105 -26.67 -12.20 -0.47
C THR A 105 -25.16 -12.16 -0.71
N THR A 106 -24.65 -12.94 -1.66
CA THR A 106 -23.21 -12.96 -1.98
C THR A 106 -22.73 -11.67 -2.63
N SER A 107 -23.64 -10.85 -3.17
CA SER A 107 -23.35 -9.50 -3.65
C SER A 107 -22.81 -8.57 -2.54
N ALA A 108 -23.10 -8.90 -1.26
CA ALA A 108 -22.50 -8.23 -0.11
C ALA A 108 -20.97 -8.23 -0.14
N PHE A 109 -20.35 -9.32 -0.57
CA PHE A 109 -18.89 -9.43 -0.63
C PHE A 109 -18.28 -8.54 -1.71
N THR A 110 -18.93 -8.47 -2.87
CA THR A 110 -18.49 -7.56 -3.95
C THR A 110 -18.62 -6.11 -3.52
N LEU A 111 -19.73 -5.74 -2.88
CA LEU A 111 -19.93 -4.41 -2.30
C LEU A 111 -18.88 -4.10 -1.22
N ALA A 112 -18.64 -5.03 -0.31
CA ALA A 112 -17.62 -4.89 0.73
C ALA A 112 -16.24 -4.67 0.14
N MET A 113 -15.88 -5.42 -0.92
CA MET A 113 -14.60 -5.26 -1.61
C MET A 113 -14.48 -3.89 -2.27
N VAL A 114 -15.50 -3.47 -3.01
CA VAL A 114 -15.57 -2.13 -3.64
C VAL A 114 -15.34 -1.03 -2.61
N LEU A 115 -16.01 -1.12 -1.45
CA LEU A 115 -15.88 -0.12 -0.38
C LEU A 115 -14.52 -0.20 0.34
N LEU A 116 -13.95 -1.39 0.55
CA LEU A 116 -12.60 -1.51 1.10
C LEU A 116 -11.57 -0.83 0.21
N GLN A 117 -11.61 -1.11 -1.10
CA GLN A 117 -10.72 -0.49 -2.08
C GLN A 117 -10.91 1.03 -2.12
N LEU A 118 -12.15 1.50 -2.08
CA LEU A 118 -12.46 2.94 -2.01
C LEU A 118 -11.89 3.59 -0.74
N CYS A 119 -12.06 2.97 0.42
CA CYS A 119 -11.50 3.48 1.68
C CYS A 119 -9.97 3.60 1.63
N LEU A 120 -9.29 2.57 1.10
CA LEU A 120 -7.83 2.61 0.90
C LEU A 120 -7.42 3.74 -0.04
N LEU A 121 -8.13 3.89 -1.16
CA LEU A 121 -7.81 4.93 -2.15
C LEU A 121 -8.07 6.34 -1.62
N LEU A 122 -9.16 6.55 -0.87
CA LEU A 122 -9.45 7.82 -0.21
C LEU A 122 -8.38 8.17 0.82
N LEU A 123 -7.89 7.18 1.59
CA LEU A 123 -6.76 7.39 2.51
C LEU A 123 -5.52 7.85 1.74
N GLY A 124 -5.19 7.19 0.62
CA GLY A 124 -4.09 7.59 -0.25
C GLY A 124 -4.27 9.00 -0.80
N LEU A 125 -5.47 9.35 -1.26
CA LEU A 125 -5.79 10.69 -1.77
C LEU A 125 -5.62 11.78 -0.70
N VAL A 126 -6.06 11.51 0.53
CA VAL A 126 -5.85 12.43 1.66
C VAL A 126 -4.37 12.64 1.93
N VAL A 127 -3.55 11.58 1.90
CA VAL A 127 -2.10 11.68 2.07
C VAL A 127 -1.47 12.51 0.95
N VAL A 128 -1.83 12.25 -0.32
CA VAL A 128 -1.34 13.03 -1.47
C VAL A 128 -1.71 14.49 -1.34
N ARG A 129 -2.99 14.77 -1.04
CA ARG A 129 -3.51 16.13 -0.89
C ARG A 129 -2.78 16.93 0.19
N ARG A 130 -2.49 16.28 1.32
CA ARG A 130 -1.79 16.93 2.44
C ARG A 130 -0.32 17.18 2.17
N ARG A 131 0.31 16.24 1.46
CA ARG A 131 1.78 16.24 1.33
C ARG A 131 2.29 16.98 0.10
N TRP A 132 1.55 16.93 -1.00
CA TRP A 132 1.99 17.53 -2.26
C TRP A 132 1.15 18.76 -2.61
N SER A 133 0.28 18.67 -3.57
CA SER A 133 -0.52 19.82 -4.04
C SER A 133 -1.89 19.36 -4.51
N ARG A 134 -2.82 20.31 -4.66
CA ARG A 134 -4.14 20.03 -5.24
C ARG A 134 -4.06 19.45 -6.66
N PRO A 135 -3.29 20.04 -7.59
CA PRO A 135 -3.10 19.42 -8.91
C PRO A 135 -2.46 18.04 -8.82
N GLY A 136 -1.53 17.81 -7.88
CA GLY A 136 -0.95 16.49 -7.62
C GLY A 136 -1.98 15.47 -7.17
N ALA A 137 -2.95 15.86 -6.35
CA ALA A 137 -4.04 14.99 -5.94
C ALA A 137 -4.97 14.62 -7.12
N VAL A 138 -5.29 15.57 -7.99
CA VAL A 138 -6.06 15.31 -9.23
C VAL A 138 -5.30 14.35 -10.14
N ALA A 139 -4.01 14.60 -10.36
CA ALA A 139 -3.18 13.72 -11.19
C ALA A 139 -3.08 12.29 -10.61
N ALA A 140 -2.90 12.15 -9.30
CA ALA A 140 -2.87 10.85 -8.63
C ALA A 140 -4.23 10.13 -8.75
N ALA A 141 -5.35 10.84 -8.57
CA ALA A 141 -6.69 10.30 -8.73
C ALA A 141 -6.94 9.84 -10.18
N ALA A 142 -6.55 10.64 -11.17
CA ALA A 142 -6.69 10.31 -12.59
C ALA A 142 -5.83 9.08 -12.97
N LEU A 143 -4.57 9.03 -12.52
CA LEU A 143 -3.68 7.90 -12.76
C LEU A 143 -4.21 6.62 -12.12
N MET A 144 -4.71 6.71 -10.89
CA MET A 144 -5.29 5.55 -10.22
C MET A 144 -6.60 5.12 -10.88
N GLY A 145 -7.45 6.07 -11.27
CA GLY A 145 -8.68 5.77 -12.04
C GLY A 145 -8.35 5.06 -13.34
N TRP A 146 -7.37 5.54 -14.10
CA TRP A 146 -6.87 4.87 -15.32
C TRP A 146 -6.39 3.46 -15.00
N TYR A 147 -5.51 3.31 -13.99
CA TYR A 147 -4.99 2.01 -13.57
C TYR A 147 -6.13 1.02 -13.28
N LEU A 148 -7.16 1.44 -12.53
CA LEU A 148 -8.30 0.60 -12.20
C LEU A 148 -9.16 0.22 -13.40
N VAL A 149 -9.29 1.13 -14.37
CA VAL A 149 -9.95 0.83 -15.65
C VAL A 149 -9.16 -0.22 -16.44
N LEU A 150 -7.84 -0.11 -16.47
CA LEU A 150 -6.97 -1.07 -17.15
C LEU A 150 -6.97 -2.46 -16.47
N VAL A 151 -7.02 -2.50 -15.14
CA VAL A 151 -7.15 -3.73 -14.36
C VAL A 151 -8.52 -4.39 -14.64
N GLY A 152 -9.53 -3.58 -14.81
CA GLY A 152 -10.90 -4.02 -15.01
C GLY A 152 -11.71 -4.17 -13.72
N TRP A 153 -12.93 -3.68 -13.75
CA TRP A 153 -13.80 -3.66 -12.58
C TRP A 153 -14.12 -5.03 -12.01
N ASN A 154 -14.23 -6.05 -12.88
CA ASN A 154 -14.47 -7.44 -12.45
C ASN A 154 -13.38 -7.92 -11.50
N VAL A 155 -12.14 -7.49 -11.73
CA VAL A 155 -10.99 -7.84 -10.90
C VAL A 155 -10.96 -6.99 -9.63
N VAL A 156 -11.16 -5.68 -9.76
CA VAL A 156 -11.14 -4.74 -8.62
C VAL A 156 -12.24 -5.07 -7.60
N ALA A 157 -13.40 -5.48 -8.07
CA ALA A 157 -14.56 -5.82 -7.26
C ALA A 157 -14.59 -7.30 -6.79
N LEU A 158 -13.66 -8.13 -7.26
CA LEU A 158 -13.60 -9.54 -6.90
C LEU A 158 -13.34 -9.70 -5.40
N PRO A 159 -14.24 -10.36 -4.63
CA PRO A 159 -14.09 -10.52 -3.18
C PRO A 159 -13.06 -11.61 -2.82
N TRP A 160 -11.87 -11.46 -3.36
CA TRP A 160 -10.74 -12.35 -3.15
C TRP A 160 -9.61 -11.60 -2.44
N ASN A 161 -9.18 -12.12 -1.32
CA ASN A 161 -8.26 -11.43 -0.40
C ASN A 161 -6.94 -10.93 -1.03
N PRO A 162 -6.28 -11.59 -2.01
CA PRO A 162 -5.11 -11.03 -2.69
C PRO A 162 -5.40 -9.73 -3.46
N VAL A 163 -6.63 -9.54 -3.92
CA VAL A 163 -7.05 -8.37 -4.72
C VAL A 163 -6.95 -7.06 -3.93
N VAL A 164 -6.96 -7.10 -2.61
CA VAL A 164 -6.73 -5.94 -1.75
C VAL A 164 -5.40 -5.24 -2.08
N ALA A 165 -4.41 -6.00 -2.54
CA ALA A 165 -3.10 -5.46 -2.92
C ALA A 165 -3.15 -4.51 -4.13
N LEU A 166 -4.13 -4.63 -5.01
CA LEU A 166 -4.24 -3.78 -6.21
C LEU A 166 -4.31 -2.29 -5.89
N VAL A 167 -5.02 -1.91 -4.86
CA VAL A 167 -5.07 -0.52 -4.36
C VAL A 167 -4.17 -0.34 -3.15
N GLY A 168 -4.11 -1.32 -2.26
CA GLY A 168 -3.37 -1.23 -1.02
C GLY A 168 -1.87 -1.00 -1.22
N VAL A 169 -1.24 -1.67 -2.20
CA VAL A 169 0.21 -1.49 -2.45
C VAL A 169 0.54 -0.10 -3.00
N PRO A 170 -0.13 0.43 -4.04
CA PRO A 170 0.05 1.83 -4.46
C PRO A 170 -0.14 2.83 -3.32
N VAL A 171 -1.17 2.65 -2.48
CA VAL A 171 -1.42 3.52 -1.33
C VAL A 171 -0.30 3.38 -0.28
N LEU A 172 0.19 2.17 -0.02
CA LEU A 172 1.33 1.93 0.88
C LEU A 172 2.59 2.69 0.41
N VAL A 173 2.90 2.64 -0.89
CA VAL A 173 4.05 3.35 -1.48
C VAL A 173 3.91 4.86 -1.31
N VAL A 174 2.74 5.41 -1.61
CA VAL A 174 2.44 6.84 -1.45
C VAL A 174 2.54 7.26 0.02
N ALA A 175 1.95 6.48 0.93
CA ALA A 175 1.98 6.75 2.36
C ALA A 175 3.42 6.65 2.92
N ALA A 176 4.20 5.64 2.53
CA ALA A 176 5.59 5.48 2.96
C ALA A 176 6.47 6.65 2.46
N THR A 177 6.24 7.11 1.23
CA THR A 177 6.94 8.28 0.66
C THR A 177 6.64 9.56 1.45
N ALA A 178 5.39 9.78 1.83
CA ALA A 178 4.98 10.93 2.63
C ALA A 178 5.50 10.81 4.09
N ALA A 179 5.43 9.61 4.68
CA ALA A 179 5.93 9.32 6.01
C ALA A 179 7.45 9.49 6.10
N TRP A 180 8.21 9.12 5.06
CA TRP A 180 9.65 9.40 4.95
C TRP A 180 9.95 10.88 5.14
N SER A 181 9.14 11.75 4.56
CA SER A 181 9.28 13.20 4.72
C SER A 181 8.72 13.69 6.07
N GLY A 182 8.19 12.81 6.90
CA GLY A 182 7.74 13.05 8.25
C GLY A 182 6.30 13.47 8.42
N ASP A 183 5.44 13.19 7.48
CA ASP A 183 4.00 13.39 7.70
C ASP A 183 3.48 12.35 8.71
N ARG A 184 2.83 12.84 9.79
CA ARG A 184 2.32 11.98 10.88
C ARG A 184 1.16 11.12 10.40
N LEU A 185 0.22 11.70 9.65
CA LEU A 185 -0.92 10.94 9.12
C LEU A 185 -0.44 9.85 8.18
N ALA A 186 0.55 10.15 7.32
CA ALA A 186 1.12 9.17 6.43
C ALA A 186 1.82 8.03 7.20
N THR A 187 2.47 8.30 8.34
CA THR A 187 3.03 7.26 9.19
C THR A 187 1.96 6.32 9.74
N VAL A 188 0.84 6.89 10.22
CA VAL A 188 -0.32 6.09 10.65
C VAL A 188 -0.90 5.30 9.48
N ALA A 189 -1.05 5.93 8.31
CA ALA A 189 -1.55 5.28 7.11
C ALA A 189 -0.68 4.10 6.67
N VAL A 190 0.66 4.21 6.76
CA VAL A 190 1.57 3.08 6.47
C VAL A 190 1.28 1.89 7.36
N VAL A 191 1.14 2.11 8.68
CA VAL A 191 0.89 1.03 9.64
C VAL A 191 -0.48 0.40 9.41
N VAL A 192 -1.52 1.22 9.17
CA VAL A 192 -2.88 0.73 8.88
C VAL A 192 -2.92 -0.07 7.58
N VAL A 193 -2.38 0.48 6.49
CA VAL A 193 -2.41 -0.19 5.19
C VAL A 193 -1.54 -1.45 5.20
N ALA A 194 -0.37 -1.41 5.83
CA ALA A 194 0.47 -2.60 6.01
C ALA A 194 -0.26 -3.71 6.80
N THR A 195 -0.97 -3.35 7.88
CA THR A 195 -1.79 -4.29 8.65
C THR A 195 -2.90 -4.89 7.80
N VAL A 196 -3.66 -4.07 7.07
CA VAL A 196 -4.72 -4.55 6.17
C VAL A 196 -4.16 -5.51 5.12
N LEU A 197 -3.05 -5.16 4.48
CA LEU A 197 -2.41 -5.99 3.45
C LEU A 197 -1.93 -7.33 4.01
N VAL A 198 -1.20 -7.32 5.14
CA VAL A 198 -0.66 -8.54 5.76
C VAL A 198 -1.78 -9.46 6.25
N GLN A 199 -2.78 -8.90 6.90
CA GLN A 199 -3.90 -9.68 7.42
C GLN A 199 -4.82 -10.20 6.31
N SER A 200 -4.94 -9.48 5.20
CA SER A 200 -5.69 -9.98 4.05
C SER A 200 -4.98 -11.13 3.35
N HIS A 201 -3.66 -11.02 3.13
CA HIS A 201 -2.89 -12.06 2.45
C HIS A 201 -1.42 -12.06 2.88
N ILE A 202 -0.93 -13.22 3.34
CA ILE A 202 0.44 -13.39 3.86
C ILE A 202 1.53 -12.97 2.85
N GLY A 203 1.30 -13.16 1.56
CA GLY A 203 2.23 -12.76 0.50
C GLY A 203 2.56 -11.25 0.47
N ASN A 204 1.75 -10.41 1.11
CA ASN A 204 2.01 -8.98 1.21
C ASN A 204 2.99 -8.61 2.33
N THR A 205 3.39 -9.58 3.17
CA THR A 205 4.22 -9.33 4.36
C THR A 205 5.56 -8.71 4.03
N SER A 206 6.22 -9.17 2.96
CA SER A 206 7.53 -8.64 2.55
C SER A 206 7.45 -7.17 2.11
N MET A 207 6.42 -6.81 1.34
CA MET A 207 6.22 -5.43 0.89
C MET A 207 5.89 -4.50 2.06
N ALA A 208 5.02 -4.96 2.97
CA ALA A 208 4.66 -4.24 4.18
C ALA A 208 5.87 -4.03 5.11
N ALA A 209 6.67 -5.09 5.33
CA ALA A 209 7.88 -5.03 6.14
C ALA A 209 8.91 -4.05 5.57
N VAL A 210 9.16 -4.09 4.26
CA VAL A 210 10.07 -3.16 3.60
C VAL A 210 9.59 -1.72 3.72
N ALA A 211 8.30 -1.45 3.50
CA ALA A 211 7.76 -0.10 3.65
C ALA A 211 7.91 0.43 5.09
N LEU A 212 7.58 -0.40 6.08
CA LEU A 212 7.75 -0.06 7.49
C LEU A 212 9.23 0.16 7.86
N LEU A 213 10.14 -0.71 7.43
CA LEU A 213 11.57 -0.59 7.67
C LEU A 213 12.12 0.72 7.09
N LEU A 214 11.75 1.08 5.87
CA LEU A 214 12.15 2.33 5.24
C LEU A 214 11.66 3.54 6.03
N VAL A 215 10.41 3.54 6.51
CA VAL A 215 9.85 4.64 7.32
C VAL A 215 10.56 4.72 8.68
N VAL A 216 10.79 3.59 9.35
CA VAL A 216 11.55 3.56 10.62
C VAL A 216 12.97 4.10 10.40
N THR A 217 13.66 3.65 9.35
CA THR A 217 15.02 4.13 9.01
C THR A 217 15.02 5.65 8.78
N ALA A 218 14.03 6.16 8.05
CA ALA A 218 13.91 7.61 7.83
C ALA A 218 13.69 8.39 9.13
N HIS A 219 12.91 7.83 10.05
CA HIS A 219 12.67 8.47 11.34
C HIS A 219 13.88 8.42 12.28
N VAL A 220 14.66 7.34 12.24
CA VAL A 220 15.87 7.18 13.07
C VAL A 220 17.06 7.95 12.50
N ALA A 221 17.32 7.82 11.19
CA ALA A 221 18.47 8.40 10.52
C ALA A 221 18.22 9.82 9.94
N GLY A 222 16.95 10.22 9.84
CA GLY A 222 16.52 11.47 9.23
C GLY A 222 16.72 12.72 10.08
N ARG A 223 15.89 13.74 9.82
CA ARG A 223 15.94 15.02 10.54
C ARG A 223 15.61 14.82 12.02
N PRO A 224 16.37 15.44 12.94
CA PRO A 224 16.07 15.35 14.37
C PRO A 224 14.67 15.93 14.63
N ARG A 225 13.83 15.13 15.23
CA ARG A 225 12.50 15.51 15.72
C ARG A 225 12.49 15.33 17.22
N PRO A 226 11.64 16.07 17.94
CA PRO A 226 11.42 15.79 19.33
C PRO A 226 11.01 14.32 19.51
N ARG A 227 11.73 13.59 20.35
CA ARG A 227 11.44 12.16 20.59
C ARG A 227 9.98 11.93 21.02
N ALA A 228 9.44 12.84 21.81
CA ALA A 228 8.04 12.79 22.26
C ALA A 228 7.04 12.83 21.09
N GLU A 229 7.31 13.64 20.07
CA GLU A 229 6.46 13.73 18.88
C GLU A 229 6.50 12.43 18.05
N LEU A 230 7.70 11.86 17.89
CA LEU A 230 7.91 10.61 17.19
C LEU A 230 7.20 9.46 17.93
N LEU A 231 7.42 9.34 19.24
CA LEU A 231 6.76 8.33 20.08
C LEU A 231 5.25 8.46 20.04
N ARG A 232 4.71 9.68 20.14
CA ARG A 232 3.26 9.91 20.02
C ARG A 232 2.71 9.45 18.67
N THR A 233 3.42 9.72 17.58
CA THR A 233 2.99 9.31 16.24
C THR A 233 2.94 7.79 16.11
N TRP A 234 3.99 7.10 16.56
CA TRP A 234 4.03 5.64 16.53
C TRP A 234 3.03 5.02 17.49
N LEU A 235 2.81 5.61 18.67
CA LEU A 235 1.79 5.15 19.61
C LEU A 235 0.39 5.23 18.97
N ILE A 236 0.04 6.36 18.33
CA ILE A 236 -1.23 6.49 17.61
C ILE A 236 -1.34 5.44 16.49
N ALA A 237 -0.27 5.22 15.75
CA ALA A 237 -0.26 4.22 14.67
C ALA A 237 -0.49 2.80 15.19
N VAL A 238 0.17 2.43 16.29
CA VAL A 238 0.00 1.12 16.93
C VAL A 238 -1.40 0.98 17.51
N LEU A 239 -1.90 1.98 18.24
CA LEU A 239 -3.23 1.95 18.82
C LEU A 239 -4.34 1.84 17.76
N ALA A 240 -4.14 2.44 16.58
CA ALA A 240 -5.08 2.35 15.47
C ALA A 240 -5.25 0.91 14.92
N VAL A 241 -4.22 0.08 15.02
CA VAL A 241 -4.24 -1.30 14.50
C VAL A 241 -4.28 -2.37 15.61
N LEU A 242 -4.04 -1.99 16.85
CA LEU A 242 -3.99 -2.94 17.98
C LEU A 242 -5.21 -3.86 18.06
N PRO A 243 -6.46 -3.37 17.90
CA PRO A 243 -7.64 -4.24 17.95
C PRO A 243 -7.62 -5.35 16.89
N LEU A 244 -7.01 -5.09 15.72
CA LEU A 244 -6.93 -6.04 14.62
C LEU A 244 -5.92 -7.17 14.90
N TRP A 245 -4.95 -6.93 15.79
CA TRP A 245 -3.92 -7.91 16.14
C TRP A 245 -4.22 -8.70 17.41
N ILE A 246 -5.26 -8.33 18.19
CA ILE A 246 -5.67 -9.06 19.40
C ILE A 246 -6.03 -10.51 19.05
N GLY A 247 -6.85 -10.71 18.00
CA GLY A 247 -7.26 -12.05 17.57
C GLY A 247 -6.08 -12.98 17.27
N PRO A 248 -5.15 -12.59 16.36
CA PRO A 248 -3.96 -13.38 16.06
C PRO A 248 -3.09 -13.68 17.28
N VAL A 249 -2.92 -12.70 18.18
CA VAL A 249 -2.13 -12.90 19.41
C VAL A 249 -2.83 -13.89 20.35
N VAL A 250 -4.13 -13.74 20.55
CA VAL A 250 -4.93 -14.67 21.40
C VAL A 250 -4.88 -16.07 20.84
N GLU A 251 -5.02 -16.22 19.54
CA GLU A 251 -4.95 -17.54 18.88
C GLU A 251 -3.57 -18.18 19.11
N GLN A 252 -2.50 -17.45 18.85
CA GLN A 252 -1.15 -17.97 19.01
C GLN A 252 -0.83 -18.32 20.48
N VAL A 253 -1.28 -17.52 21.44
CA VAL A 253 -1.08 -17.80 22.87
C VAL A 253 -1.85 -19.05 23.32
N ARG A 254 -3.07 -19.27 22.77
CA ARG A 254 -3.89 -20.44 23.11
C ARG A 254 -3.35 -21.75 22.55
N HIS A 255 -2.76 -21.72 21.35
CA HIS A 255 -2.33 -22.91 20.64
C HIS A 255 -0.82 -23.15 20.66
N GLY A 256 -0.03 -22.16 21.08
CA GLY A 256 1.44 -22.31 21.24
C GLY A 256 2.13 -22.80 19.97
N SER A 257 2.78 -23.95 20.04
CA SER A 257 3.47 -24.59 18.90
C SER A 257 2.52 -25.03 17.78
N ASP A 258 1.24 -25.22 18.06
CA ASP A 258 0.22 -25.64 17.10
C ASP A 258 -0.57 -24.43 16.56
N GLY A 259 -0.15 -23.22 16.91
CA GLY A 259 -0.77 -21.98 16.46
C GLY A 259 -0.45 -21.64 15.01
N ASN A 260 -1.23 -20.71 14.49
CA ASN A 260 -1.17 -20.33 13.07
C ASN A 260 0.20 -19.76 12.64
N VAL A 261 0.90 -19.05 13.52
CA VAL A 261 2.26 -18.55 13.19
C VAL A 261 3.22 -19.71 13.03
N ALA A 262 3.12 -20.76 13.89
CA ALA A 262 3.93 -21.94 13.76
C ALA A 262 3.63 -22.68 12.44
N ALA A 263 2.37 -22.84 12.06
CA ALA A 263 1.98 -23.43 10.78
C ALA A 263 2.52 -22.66 9.57
N ILE A 264 2.50 -21.32 9.60
CA ILE A 264 3.10 -20.47 8.57
C ILE A 264 4.62 -20.65 8.49
N LEU A 265 5.30 -20.71 9.63
CA LEU A 265 6.75 -20.92 9.68
C LEU A 265 7.13 -22.33 9.20
N GLU A 266 6.41 -23.34 9.61
CA GLU A 266 6.59 -24.73 9.15
C GLU A 266 6.40 -24.83 7.63
N PHE A 267 5.30 -24.27 7.08
CA PHE A 267 5.09 -24.22 5.64
C PHE A 267 6.25 -23.52 4.94
N SER A 268 6.74 -22.41 5.47
CA SER A 268 7.87 -21.67 4.88
C SER A 268 9.18 -22.46 4.91
N ALA A 269 9.40 -23.28 5.96
CA ALA A 269 10.62 -24.05 6.12
C ALA A 269 10.58 -25.40 5.37
N SER A 270 9.46 -26.13 5.44
CA SER A 270 9.35 -27.54 5.05
C SER A 270 8.09 -27.90 4.25
N GLY A 271 7.32 -26.89 3.80
CA GLY A 271 6.07 -27.11 3.07
C GLY A 271 6.22 -28.01 1.82
N PRO A 272 5.13 -28.66 1.41
CA PRO A 272 5.14 -29.67 0.33
C PRO A 272 5.39 -29.10 -1.06
N VAL A 273 5.26 -27.79 -1.22
CA VAL A 273 5.42 -27.12 -2.51
C VAL A 273 6.89 -26.71 -2.70
N ALA A 274 7.45 -27.05 -3.83
CA ALA A 274 8.84 -26.72 -4.17
C ALA A 274 9.02 -25.18 -4.26
N HIS A 275 10.21 -24.71 -3.90
CA HIS A 275 10.58 -23.33 -4.13
C HIS A 275 10.63 -23.02 -5.62
N THR A 276 10.03 -21.91 -6.01
CA THR A 276 10.06 -21.43 -7.40
C THR A 276 11.48 -21.15 -7.89
N GLY A 277 12.36 -20.75 -6.98
CA GLY A 277 13.71 -20.32 -7.28
C GLY A 277 13.80 -18.84 -7.69
N LEU A 278 14.94 -18.24 -7.45
CA LEU A 278 15.14 -16.79 -7.65
C LEU A 278 15.04 -16.41 -9.14
N ARG A 279 15.60 -17.21 -10.05
CA ARG A 279 15.62 -16.90 -11.49
C ARG A 279 14.22 -16.81 -12.11
N PRO A 280 13.31 -17.80 -11.93
CA PRO A 280 11.93 -17.68 -12.38
C PRO A 280 11.17 -16.53 -11.71
N ALA A 281 11.40 -16.27 -10.41
CA ALA A 281 10.75 -15.18 -9.69
C ALA A 281 11.18 -13.80 -10.23
N VAL A 282 12.46 -13.59 -10.51
CA VAL A 282 12.95 -12.37 -11.17
C VAL A 282 12.32 -12.23 -12.56
N ALA A 283 12.25 -13.31 -13.32
CA ALA A 283 11.61 -13.30 -14.63
C ALA A 283 10.13 -12.93 -14.55
N ALA A 284 9.39 -13.46 -13.57
CA ALA A 284 8.00 -13.10 -13.32
C ALA A 284 7.85 -11.60 -12.96
N GLY A 285 8.69 -11.09 -12.04
CA GLY A 285 8.73 -9.67 -11.68
C GLY A 285 8.99 -8.75 -12.87
N LEU A 286 9.97 -9.08 -13.71
CA LEU A 286 10.27 -8.31 -14.93
C LEU A 286 9.12 -8.36 -15.94
N ARG A 287 8.42 -9.50 -16.04
CA ARG A 287 7.23 -9.61 -16.88
C ARG A 287 6.06 -8.79 -16.35
N ALA A 288 5.91 -8.68 -15.03
CA ALA A 288 4.88 -7.83 -14.42
C ALA A 288 5.08 -6.33 -14.70
N LEU A 289 6.33 -5.90 -14.95
CA LEU A 289 6.69 -4.51 -15.25
C LEU A 289 6.58 -4.14 -16.74
N ARG A 290 6.06 -5.03 -17.60
CA ARG A 290 5.88 -4.71 -19.02
C ARG A 290 4.93 -3.53 -19.22
N VAL A 291 5.10 -2.84 -20.36
CA VAL A 291 4.21 -1.74 -20.78
C VAL A 291 2.74 -2.15 -20.84
N ARG A 292 2.47 -3.42 -21.16
CA ARG A 292 1.13 -4.03 -21.09
C ARG A 292 1.23 -5.32 -20.27
N PRO A 293 1.17 -5.24 -18.95
CA PRO A 293 1.16 -6.42 -18.09
C PRO A 293 -0.06 -7.30 -18.39
N MET A 294 0.08 -8.61 -18.21
CA MET A 294 -1.00 -9.56 -18.51
C MET A 294 -2.24 -9.36 -17.62
N TRP A 295 -2.04 -8.84 -16.42
CA TRP A 295 -3.13 -8.51 -15.49
C TRP A 295 -3.93 -7.25 -15.89
N LEU A 296 -3.46 -6.47 -16.88
CA LEU A 296 -4.22 -5.41 -17.51
C LEU A 296 -5.09 -5.98 -18.62
N GLY A 297 -6.28 -6.34 -18.34
CA GLY A 297 -7.20 -6.87 -19.37
C GLY A 297 -8.47 -7.47 -18.78
N GLY A 298 -8.69 -7.33 -17.46
CA GLY A 298 -9.93 -7.74 -16.81
C GLY A 298 -10.07 -9.25 -16.61
N THR A 299 -9.04 -10.04 -16.90
CA THR A 299 -9.00 -11.48 -16.64
C THR A 299 -7.87 -11.79 -15.68
N ILE A 300 -8.21 -12.25 -14.48
CA ILE A 300 -7.30 -13.06 -13.69
C ILE A 300 -7.41 -14.46 -14.26
N ALA A 301 -6.57 -14.79 -15.24
CA ALA A 301 -6.38 -16.19 -15.56
C ALA A 301 -5.55 -16.79 -14.42
N GLN A 302 -6.16 -17.64 -13.62
CA GLN A 302 -5.45 -18.43 -12.60
C GLN A 302 -4.32 -19.25 -13.23
N ASP A 303 -4.41 -19.54 -14.54
CA ASP A 303 -3.48 -20.29 -15.33
C ASP A 303 -2.55 -19.42 -16.20
N ALA A 304 -2.55 -18.12 -16.00
CA ALA A 304 -1.65 -17.22 -16.74
C ALA A 304 -0.20 -17.37 -16.27
N VAL A 305 0.34 -18.57 -16.39
CA VAL A 305 1.79 -18.74 -16.58
C VAL A 305 2.17 -17.82 -17.73
N PRO A 306 3.09 -16.87 -17.53
CA PRO A 306 3.47 -15.93 -18.57
C PRO A 306 3.87 -16.71 -19.80
N ALA A 307 3.17 -16.49 -20.92
CA ALA A 307 3.41 -17.21 -22.14
C ALA A 307 4.90 -17.25 -22.46
N ARG A 308 5.45 -18.44 -22.69
CA ARG A 308 6.82 -18.62 -23.15
C ARG A 308 7.04 -17.66 -24.34
N GLY A 309 8.07 -16.83 -24.28
CA GLY A 309 8.40 -15.92 -25.38
C GLY A 309 8.14 -14.43 -25.14
N THR A 310 7.62 -14.02 -23.97
CA THR A 310 7.50 -12.59 -23.69
C THR A 310 8.86 -11.97 -23.36
N PRO A 311 9.28 -10.92 -24.08
CA PRO A 311 10.63 -10.38 -23.94
C PRO A 311 10.80 -9.71 -22.57
N LEU A 312 11.71 -10.24 -21.76
CA LEU A 312 12.06 -9.73 -20.42
C LEU A 312 12.66 -8.32 -20.47
N TRP A 313 13.25 -7.95 -21.60
CA TRP A 313 13.90 -6.66 -21.78
C TRP A 313 12.92 -5.46 -21.64
N LEU A 314 11.63 -5.66 -21.90
CA LEU A 314 10.63 -4.59 -21.69
C LEU A 314 10.50 -4.19 -20.21
N GLY A 315 10.62 -5.14 -19.27
CA GLY A 315 10.68 -4.83 -17.84
C GLY A 315 11.97 -4.09 -17.47
N VAL A 316 13.11 -4.51 -18.05
CA VAL A 316 14.41 -3.83 -17.85
C VAL A 316 14.34 -2.39 -18.39
N VAL A 317 13.75 -2.18 -19.56
CA VAL A 317 13.55 -0.83 -20.14
C VAL A 317 12.69 0.04 -19.24
N ALA A 318 11.59 -0.49 -18.69
CA ALA A 318 10.74 0.27 -17.77
C ALA A 318 11.50 0.71 -16.51
N ILE A 319 12.31 -0.19 -15.93
CA ILE A 319 13.19 0.13 -14.79
C ILE A 319 14.24 1.17 -15.18
N ALA A 320 14.87 1.02 -16.35
CA ALA A 320 15.88 1.96 -16.83
C ALA A 320 15.29 3.36 -17.05
N ILE A 321 14.10 3.46 -17.65
CA ILE A 321 13.39 4.74 -17.85
C ILE A 321 13.09 5.39 -16.48
N ALA A 322 12.58 4.62 -15.50
CA ALA A 322 12.33 5.13 -14.16
C ALA A 322 13.61 5.60 -13.48
N ALA A 323 14.69 4.84 -13.55
CA ALA A 323 16.00 5.19 -13.01
C ALA A 323 16.58 6.45 -13.68
N CYS A 324 16.53 6.55 -15.01
CA CYS A 324 16.96 7.73 -15.75
C CYS A 324 16.15 8.97 -15.38
N GLY A 325 14.83 8.84 -15.23
CA GLY A 325 13.96 9.92 -14.76
C GLY A 325 14.39 10.44 -13.38
N VAL A 326 14.70 9.54 -12.46
CA VAL A 326 15.21 9.88 -11.11
C VAL A 326 16.56 10.58 -11.18
N VAL A 327 17.50 10.07 -11.97
CA VAL A 327 18.85 10.65 -12.15
C VAL A 327 18.74 12.06 -12.75
N ARG A 328 17.89 12.24 -13.77
CA ARG A 328 17.68 13.54 -14.43
C ARG A 328 17.06 14.57 -13.48
N LEU A 329 16.07 14.15 -12.68
CA LEU A 329 15.47 15.00 -11.63
C LEU A 329 16.51 15.42 -10.58
N ARG A 330 17.42 14.53 -10.20
CA ARG A 330 18.52 14.85 -9.30
C ARG A 330 19.53 15.85 -9.93
N TRP A 331 19.85 15.69 -11.18
CA TRP A 331 20.86 16.53 -11.85
C TRP A 331 20.35 17.95 -12.10
N SER A 332 19.11 18.12 -12.53
CA SER A 332 18.52 19.46 -12.72
C SER A 332 18.47 20.31 -11.44
N ARG A 333 18.42 19.65 -10.26
CA ARG A 333 18.41 20.36 -8.97
C ARG A 333 19.79 20.60 -8.37
N ARG A 334 20.83 19.87 -8.78
CA ARG A 334 22.22 20.08 -8.33
C ARG A 334 22.86 21.31 -8.92
N GLY A 335 22.48 21.74 -10.12
CA GLY A 335 22.97 22.95 -10.77
C GLY A 335 22.67 24.25 -10.01
N HIS A 336 21.81 24.21 -8.98
CA HIS A 336 21.42 25.37 -8.18
C HIS A 336 22.04 25.42 -6.77
N ARG A 337 22.84 24.42 -6.37
CA ARG A 337 23.48 24.38 -5.05
C ARG A 337 24.98 24.16 -5.18
N GLY A 338 25.72 25.26 -5.24
CA GLY A 338 27.18 25.28 -5.03
C GLY A 338 27.47 24.85 -3.58
N SER A 339 27.78 23.58 -3.36
CA SER A 339 28.29 23.11 -2.07
C SER A 339 29.53 22.26 -2.27
N SER A 340 30.56 22.55 -1.50
CA SER A 340 31.84 21.84 -1.43
C SER A 340 31.72 20.34 -1.22
N PRO A 341 32.60 19.50 -1.78
CA PRO A 341 32.58 18.05 -1.63
C PRO A 341 33.18 17.64 -0.28
N GLY A 342 32.40 17.77 0.80
CA GLY A 342 32.71 17.13 2.08
C GLY A 342 32.22 15.68 2.15
N ARG A 343 32.86 14.86 2.95
CA ARG A 343 32.45 13.46 3.22
C ARG A 343 31.03 13.47 3.82
N ARG A 344 30.02 13.12 3.02
CA ARG A 344 28.62 13.08 3.47
C ARG A 344 28.38 11.82 4.30
N SER A 345 27.76 11.98 5.45
CA SER A 345 27.33 10.87 6.28
C SER A 345 26.08 10.20 5.65
N VAL A 346 25.79 8.93 6.02
CA VAL A 346 24.55 8.25 5.63
C VAL A 346 23.31 9.07 6.04
N ARG A 347 23.39 9.78 7.17
CA ARG A 347 22.33 10.71 7.62
C ARG A 347 22.08 11.84 6.65
N ASP A 348 23.14 12.43 6.10
CA ASP A 348 23.01 13.51 5.12
C ASP A 348 22.40 13.00 3.83
N LEU A 349 22.80 11.78 3.40
CA LEU A 349 22.24 11.14 2.22
C LEU A 349 20.72 10.90 2.38
N VAL A 350 20.29 10.38 3.51
CA VAL A 350 18.86 10.11 3.81
C VAL A 350 18.06 11.42 3.89
N ARG A 351 18.64 12.48 4.44
CA ARG A 351 18.01 13.82 4.53
C ARG A 351 17.78 14.47 3.18
N ASP A 352 18.74 14.27 2.27
CA ASP A 352 18.76 14.95 0.96
C ASP A 352 18.00 14.19 -0.13
N LEU A 353 17.39 13.01 0.21
CA LEU A 353 16.57 12.29 -0.75
C LEU A 353 15.27 13.06 -1.06
N ASP A 354 15.10 13.37 -2.33
CA ASP A 354 13.88 13.99 -2.84
C ASP A 354 12.69 13.02 -2.78
N PRO A 355 11.46 13.48 -2.50
CA PRO A 355 10.27 12.63 -2.43
C PRO A 355 10.05 11.70 -3.63
N PRO A 356 10.22 12.13 -4.91
CA PRO A 356 10.09 11.21 -6.04
C PRO A 356 11.18 10.12 -6.05
N VAL A 357 12.39 10.41 -5.58
CA VAL A 357 13.45 9.39 -5.44
C VAL A 357 13.05 8.38 -4.38
N VAL A 358 12.51 8.84 -3.25
CA VAL A 358 12.01 7.97 -2.19
C VAL A 358 10.87 7.09 -2.69
N ALA A 359 9.92 7.63 -3.45
CA ALA A 359 8.82 6.86 -4.02
C ALA A 359 9.34 5.71 -4.92
N VAL A 360 10.32 5.99 -5.77
CA VAL A 360 10.95 4.96 -6.62
C VAL A 360 11.71 3.93 -5.80
N VAL A 361 12.44 4.36 -4.76
CA VAL A 361 13.16 3.43 -3.86
C VAL A 361 12.19 2.53 -3.11
N VAL A 362 11.09 3.08 -2.57
CA VAL A 362 10.06 2.29 -1.87
C VAL A 362 9.39 1.32 -2.82
N ALA A 363 9.01 1.75 -4.02
CA ALA A 363 8.38 0.89 -5.02
C ALA A 363 9.32 -0.22 -5.51
N ALA A 364 10.59 0.11 -5.79
CA ALA A 364 11.60 -0.86 -6.21
C ALA A 364 11.91 -1.87 -5.09
N ALA A 365 12.02 -1.41 -3.84
CA ALA A 365 12.24 -2.29 -2.70
C ALA A 365 11.04 -3.20 -2.43
N ALA A 366 9.81 -2.69 -2.56
CA ALA A 366 8.59 -3.50 -2.45
C ALA A 366 8.51 -4.56 -3.54
N LEU A 367 8.85 -4.20 -4.79
CA LEU A 367 8.91 -5.14 -5.91
C LEU A 367 9.98 -6.20 -5.68
N ALA A 368 11.19 -5.79 -5.27
CA ALA A 368 12.29 -6.72 -4.97
C ALA A 368 11.90 -7.69 -3.85
N ALA A 369 11.24 -7.20 -2.79
CA ALA A 369 10.72 -8.02 -1.71
C ALA A 369 9.66 -9.02 -2.21
N GLY A 370 8.76 -8.59 -3.11
CA GLY A 370 7.77 -9.47 -3.74
C GLY A 370 8.44 -10.57 -4.59
N VAL A 371 9.45 -10.21 -5.38
CA VAL A 371 10.24 -11.16 -6.18
C VAL A 371 10.99 -12.14 -5.29
N LEU A 372 11.60 -11.67 -4.21
CA LEU A 372 12.29 -12.55 -3.25
C LEU A 372 11.31 -13.53 -2.59
N MET A 373 10.12 -13.06 -2.20
CA MET A 373 9.08 -13.95 -1.63
C MET A 373 8.62 -15.00 -2.64
N LEU A 374 8.46 -14.64 -3.91
CA LEU A 374 8.16 -15.61 -4.98
C LEU A 374 9.30 -16.60 -5.20
N GLY A 375 10.55 -16.16 -5.13
CA GLY A 375 11.72 -16.99 -5.35
C GLY A 375 12.10 -17.91 -4.18
N LEU A 376 11.92 -17.39 -2.95
CA LEU A 376 12.22 -18.11 -1.72
C LEU A 376 10.98 -18.76 -1.10
N GLY A 377 9.79 -18.23 -1.43
CA GLY A 377 8.52 -18.78 -0.99
C GLY A 377 8.20 -20.11 -1.67
N ARG A 378 7.34 -20.88 -1.02
CA ARG A 378 6.77 -22.11 -1.56
C ARG A 378 5.40 -21.79 -2.12
N GLY A 379 5.17 -22.14 -3.36
CA GLY A 379 3.89 -21.92 -4.02
C GLY A 379 4.01 -21.91 -5.54
N PRO A 380 2.92 -22.18 -6.25
CA PRO A 380 2.88 -22.00 -7.70
C PRO A 380 3.08 -20.51 -8.04
N VAL A 381 3.85 -20.26 -9.06
CA VAL A 381 4.08 -18.91 -9.63
C VAL A 381 2.94 -18.53 -10.56
#